data_7539a5d6916036f20a43e092430fc8d6
#
_entry.id   7539a5d6916036f20a43e092430fc8d6
#
_cell.length_a   1.000
_cell.length_b   1.000
_cell.length_c   1.000
_cell.angle_alpha   90.00
_cell.angle_beta   90.00
_cell.angle_gamma   90.00
#
_symmetry.space_group_name_H-M   'P 1'
#
loop_
_entity.id
_entity.type
_entity.pdbx_description
1 polymer ?
#
loop_
_entity_poly.entity_id
_entity_poly.type
_entity_poly.pdbx_seq_one_letter_code
_entity_poly.pdbx_strand_id
1 'polypeptide(L)'
;MDQNLYNLYNLEAVRFHPFFHGVESDTALSLLSMCEVRHYKKNDIILKKNKPREGLLLLLEGLSEVFVKNDQSGREEVLEVVQTGELIGFSSLADFLGVSKQSSAELVEVKASSEVRALFIPFEVVRKRWDDPAVHDYLLTQVAVRLKDVYTSLAEQVKLATDYGENDAFMIRVQDVMSSEAAAVSPAATIQEAARLMLKRKISSVLVAEKNSLKGIITERDIVEGVAAEGADITAPASTIMTAGPVTVSRSAYYYEALSLILFKGIKHLPVMEDSKVAGIVTLSDLLR
;
A
#
# COMPACT_ATOMS: atom_id res chain seq x y z
N MET A 1 -8.30 34.32 15.23
CA MET A 1 -7.78 33.34 14.26
C MET A 1 -6.28 33.50 14.22
N ASP A 2 -5.51 32.46 14.43
CA ASP A 2 -4.05 32.55 14.52
C ASP A 2 -3.49 32.87 13.12
N GLN A 3 -2.88 34.05 12.96
CA GLN A 3 -2.31 34.53 11.70
C GLN A 3 -1.24 33.58 11.16
N ASN A 4 -0.50 32.91 12.06
CA ASN A 4 0.53 31.94 11.68
C ASN A 4 -0.08 30.68 11.03
N LEU A 5 -1.20 30.19 11.55
CA LEU A 5 -1.92 29.06 11.00
C LEU A 5 -2.48 29.38 9.60
N TYR A 6 -3.01 30.58 9.42
CA TYR A 6 -3.52 31.03 8.13
C TYR A 6 -2.40 31.18 7.08
N ASN A 7 -1.25 31.71 7.49
CA ASN A 7 -0.07 31.79 6.61
C ASN A 7 0.43 30.41 6.21
N LEU A 8 0.43 29.46 7.16
CA LEU A 8 0.84 28.07 6.90
C LEU A 8 -0.13 27.39 5.91
N TYR A 9 -1.45 27.58 6.09
CA TYR A 9 -2.46 27.05 5.18
C TYR A 9 -2.33 27.57 3.74
N ASN A 10 -1.87 28.81 3.56
CA ASN A 10 -1.69 29.41 2.24
C ASN A 10 -0.42 28.93 1.49
N LEU A 11 0.45 28.17 2.12
CA LEU A 11 1.56 27.52 1.41
C LEU A 11 1.01 26.49 0.41
N GLU A 12 1.49 26.51 -0.84
CA GLU A 12 1.04 25.58 -1.88
C GLU A 12 1.18 24.11 -1.45
N ALA A 13 2.33 23.77 -0.85
CA ALA A 13 2.61 22.45 -0.34
C ALA A 13 1.60 21.96 0.73
N VAL A 14 0.94 22.87 1.43
CA VAL A 14 -0.08 22.57 2.44
C VAL A 14 -1.47 22.63 1.84
N ARG A 15 -1.80 23.73 1.16
CA ARG A 15 -3.14 24.01 0.64
C ARG A 15 -3.64 22.97 -0.35
N PHE A 16 -2.76 22.46 -1.20
CA PHE A 16 -3.09 21.44 -2.22
C PHE A 16 -2.77 20.01 -1.78
N HIS A 17 -2.22 19.84 -0.57
CA HIS A 17 -1.93 18.52 -0.05
C HIS A 17 -3.23 17.78 0.31
N PRO A 18 -3.42 16.52 -0.06
CA PRO A 18 -4.66 15.76 0.17
C PRO A 18 -5.16 15.75 1.61
N PHE A 19 -4.27 15.84 2.60
CA PHE A 19 -4.68 15.94 4.02
C PHE A 19 -5.48 17.21 4.35
N PHE A 20 -5.28 18.30 3.62
CA PHE A 20 -5.87 19.61 3.90
C PHE A 20 -6.75 20.11 2.77
N HIS A 21 -6.62 19.54 1.58
CA HIS A 21 -7.43 19.87 0.40
C HIS A 21 -8.78 19.15 0.43
N GLY A 22 -9.79 19.72 -0.24
CA GLY A 22 -11.11 19.09 -0.40
C GLY A 22 -12.01 19.15 0.84
N VAL A 23 -11.61 19.89 1.88
CA VAL A 23 -12.42 20.15 3.08
C VAL A 23 -12.67 21.64 3.25
N GLU A 24 -13.67 21.99 4.05
CA GLU A 24 -13.93 23.39 4.42
C GLU A 24 -12.72 24.00 5.13
N SER A 25 -12.49 25.31 4.92
CA SER A 25 -11.32 26.02 5.47
C SER A 25 -11.20 25.88 6.98
N ASP A 26 -12.30 25.91 7.73
CA ASP A 26 -12.29 25.76 9.18
C ASP A 26 -11.85 24.35 9.61
N THR A 27 -12.25 23.33 8.86
CA THR A 27 -11.80 21.94 9.06
C THR A 27 -10.30 21.81 8.77
N ALA A 28 -9.82 22.39 7.66
CA ALA A 28 -8.41 22.38 7.31
C ALA A 28 -7.56 23.07 8.37
N LEU A 29 -7.99 24.24 8.86
CA LEU A 29 -7.31 24.96 9.93
C LEU A 29 -7.34 24.19 11.26
N SER A 30 -8.44 23.51 11.58
CA SER A 30 -8.52 22.62 12.75
C SER A 30 -7.54 21.46 12.66
N LEU A 31 -7.38 20.81 11.51
CA LEU A 31 -6.39 19.77 11.28
C LEU A 31 -4.95 20.31 11.39
N LEU A 32 -4.70 21.48 10.81
CA LEU A 32 -3.39 22.15 10.88
C LEU A 32 -3.02 22.56 12.30
N SER A 33 -3.99 22.91 13.15
CA SER A 33 -3.72 23.25 14.55
C SER A 33 -3.18 22.07 15.36
N MET A 34 -3.33 20.84 14.85
CA MET A 34 -2.75 19.62 15.44
C MET A 34 -1.33 19.32 14.94
N CYS A 35 -0.90 20.03 13.90
CA CYS A 35 0.40 19.86 13.27
C CYS A 35 1.43 20.82 13.86
N GLU A 36 2.72 20.49 13.71
CA GLU A 36 3.83 21.26 14.22
C GLU A 36 4.84 21.57 13.13
N VAL A 37 5.27 22.83 12.98
CA VAL A 37 6.37 23.18 12.09
C VAL A 37 7.70 22.92 12.80
N ARG A 38 8.55 22.12 12.18
CA ARG A 38 9.87 21.74 12.68
C ARG A 38 10.96 22.26 11.75
N HIS A 39 12.07 22.69 12.35
CA HIS A 39 13.22 23.23 11.65
C HIS A 39 14.44 22.35 11.90
N TYR A 40 15.19 22.07 10.85
CA TYR A 40 16.39 21.26 10.90
C TYR A 40 17.51 21.97 10.14
N LYS A 41 18.69 21.97 10.71
CA LYS A 41 19.91 22.46 10.04
C LYS A 41 20.46 21.38 9.13
N LYS A 42 21.28 21.77 8.17
CA LYS A 42 22.02 20.82 7.34
C LYS A 42 22.76 19.81 8.20
N ASN A 43 22.63 18.52 7.84
CA ASN A 43 23.15 17.32 8.53
C ASN A 43 22.42 16.94 9.83
N ASP A 44 21.38 17.64 10.25
CA ASP A 44 20.55 17.17 11.37
C ASP A 44 19.83 15.87 10.98
N ILE A 45 19.77 14.92 11.92
CA ILE A 45 18.98 13.69 11.74
C ILE A 45 17.52 14.00 12.06
N ILE A 46 16.69 13.96 11.03
CA ILE A 46 15.24 14.21 11.08
C ILE A 46 14.53 13.02 11.70
N LEU A 47 14.82 11.82 11.19
CA LEU A 47 14.28 10.56 11.69
C LEU A 47 15.42 9.60 12.02
N LYS A 48 15.43 9.10 13.26
CA LYS A 48 16.48 8.20 13.76
C LYS A 48 16.06 6.74 13.64
N LYS A 49 17.04 5.87 13.37
CA LYS A 49 16.92 4.40 13.46
C LYS A 49 16.36 3.98 14.83
N ASN A 50 15.50 2.98 14.82
CA ASN A 50 14.92 2.39 16.04
C ASN A 50 14.16 3.36 16.96
N LYS A 51 13.65 4.47 16.45
CA LYS A 51 12.77 5.38 17.19
C LYS A 51 11.33 5.26 16.70
N PRO A 52 10.35 5.06 17.60
CA PRO A 52 8.94 5.10 17.22
C PRO A 52 8.62 6.44 16.55
N ARG A 53 7.80 6.39 15.53
CA ARG A 53 7.34 7.58 14.82
C ARG A 53 5.86 7.76 15.09
N GLU A 54 5.45 8.98 15.37
CA GLU A 54 4.09 9.31 15.78
C GLU A 54 3.33 10.04 14.69
N GLY A 55 3.93 10.15 13.49
CA GLY A 55 3.34 10.86 12.36
C GLY A 55 4.26 10.88 11.14
N LEU A 56 3.84 11.66 10.17
CA LEU A 56 4.53 11.94 8.92
C LEU A 56 5.11 13.35 8.94
N LEU A 57 6.09 13.62 8.08
CA LEU A 57 6.66 14.95 7.89
C LEU A 57 6.49 15.37 6.43
N LEU A 58 5.76 16.45 6.19
CA LEU A 58 5.66 17.09 4.88
C LEU A 58 6.76 18.14 4.75
N LEU A 59 7.65 17.99 3.77
CA LEU A 59 8.68 18.97 3.50
C LEU A 59 8.06 20.25 2.96
N LEU A 60 8.25 21.36 3.67
CA LEU A 60 7.82 22.68 3.24
C LEU A 60 8.92 23.42 2.48
N GLU A 61 10.17 23.21 2.89
CA GLU A 61 11.35 23.81 2.26
C GLU A 61 12.57 22.90 2.49
N GLY A 62 13.51 22.93 1.56
CA GLY A 62 14.77 22.21 1.64
C GLY A 62 14.78 20.84 1.00
N LEU A 63 15.83 20.08 1.29
CA LEU A 63 16.09 18.74 0.79
C LEU A 63 16.48 17.81 1.93
N SER A 64 16.04 16.58 1.88
CA SER A 64 16.38 15.52 2.84
C SER A 64 16.77 14.24 2.13
N GLU A 65 17.60 13.44 2.75
CA GLU A 65 18.03 12.12 2.27
C GLU A 65 17.56 11.04 3.22
N VAL A 66 16.89 10.03 2.65
CA VAL A 66 16.61 8.76 3.32
C VAL A 66 17.79 7.84 3.05
N PHE A 67 18.41 7.31 4.09
CA PHE A 67 19.60 6.49 3.95
C PHE A 67 19.61 5.31 4.93
N VAL A 68 20.43 4.32 4.58
CA VAL A 68 20.79 3.19 5.44
C VAL A 68 22.26 3.28 5.76
N LYS A 69 22.62 3.06 7.01
CA LYS A 69 24.00 2.99 7.44
C LYS A 69 24.43 1.55 7.66
N ASN A 70 25.49 1.14 6.98
CA ASN A 70 26.08 -0.16 7.22
C ASN A 70 26.84 -0.13 8.54
N ASP A 71 26.39 -0.92 9.52
CA ASP A 71 26.94 -0.92 10.88
C ASP A 71 28.41 -1.41 10.94
N GLN A 72 28.87 -2.19 9.95
CA GLN A 72 30.24 -2.70 9.90
C GLN A 72 31.23 -1.73 9.24
N SER A 73 30.83 -1.12 8.12
CA SER A 73 31.71 -0.22 7.36
C SER A 73 31.53 1.26 7.70
N GLY A 74 30.43 1.62 8.38
CA GLY A 74 30.04 3.01 8.64
C GLY A 74 29.57 3.76 7.38
N ARG A 75 29.53 3.10 6.20
CA ARG A 75 29.13 3.73 4.95
C ARG A 75 27.62 3.99 4.95
N GLU A 76 27.25 5.18 4.49
CA GLU A 76 25.87 5.57 4.26
C GLU A 76 25.51 5.33 2.79
N GLU A 77 24.35 4.73 2.55
CA GLU A 77 23.80 4.50 1.23
C GLU A 77 22.46 5.23 1.14
N VAL A 78 22.37 6.19 0.22
CA VAL A 78 21.18 7.00 0.00
C VAL A 78 20.18 6.21 -0.82
N LEU A 79 18.99 6.04 -0.27
CA LEU A 79 17.89 5.31 -0.90
C LEU A 79 16.93 6.24 -1.63
N GLU A 80 16.70 7.43 -1.09
CA GLU A 80 15.73 8.39 -1.63
C GLU A 80 16.18 9.82 -1.27
N VAL A 81 15.95 10.76 -2.20
CA VAL A 81 16.04 12.21 -1.94
C VAL A 81 14.63 12.78 -1.92
N VAL A 82 14.25 13.38 -0.79
CA VAL A 82 12.92 13.94 -0.58
C VAL A 82 12.99 15.46 -0.76
N GLN A 83 12.02 15.99 -1.54
CA GLN A 83 11.93 17.39 -1.93
C GLN A 83 10.72 18.09 -1.29
N THR A 84 10.66 19.40 -1.46
CA THR A 84 9.52 20.21 -1.03
C THR A 84 8.21 19.68 -1.63
N GLY A 85 7.18 19.52 -0.79
CA GLY A 85 5.88 18.96 -1.14
C GLY A 85 5.77 17.45 -0.95
N GLU A 86 6.86 16.76 -0.64
CA GLU A 86 6.88 15.32 -0.42
C GLU A 86 6.84 14.96 1.06
N LEU A 87 6.36 13.74 1.34
CA LEU A 87 6.24 13.21 2.71
C LEU A 87 7.41 12.28 3.07
N ILE A 88 7.83 12.37 4.30
CA ILE A 88 8.80 11.47 4.97
C ILE A 88 8.06 10.65 6.04
N GLY A 89 8.50 9.42 6.29
CA GLY A 89 8.02 8.60 7.40
C GLY A 89 7.06 7.48 7.02
N PHE A 90 6.98 7.13 5.72
CA PHE A 90 6.07 6.06 5.24
C PHE A 90 6.35 4.68 5.83
N SER A 91 7.58 4.37 6.23
CA SER A 91 7.91 3.09 6.88
C SER A 91 7.09 2.84 8.15
N SER A 92 6.70 3.92 8.84
CA SER A 92 5.90 3.85 10.07
C SER A 92 4.39 3.76 9.81
N LEU A 93 3.96 3.93 8.56
CA LEU A 93 2.54 3.80 8.21
C LEU A 93 2.04 2.36 8.41
N ALA A 94 2.91 1.36 8.24
CA ALA A 94 2.59 -0.04 8.50
C ALA A 94 2.24 -0.28 9.98
N ASP A 95 2.96 0.34 10.91
CA ASP A 95 2.67 0.25 12.35
C ASP A 95 1.37 0.96 12.70
N PHE A 96 1.13 2.13 12.10
CA PHE A 96 -0.13 2.87 12.23
C PHE A 96 -1.34 2.06 11.75
N LEU A 97 -1.20 1.32 10.65
CA LEU A 97 -2.24 0.46 10.08
C LEU A 97 -2.42 -0.87 10.85
N GLY A 98 -1.57 -1.14 11.86
CA GLY A 98 -1.62 -2.38 12.63
C GLY A 98 -1.20 -3.62 11.83
N VAL A 99 -0.50 -3.44 10.72
CA VAL A 99 -0.03 -4.53 9.84
C VAL A 99 1.22 -5.19 10.42
N SER A 100 2.04 -4.44 11.15
CA SER A 100 3.23 -4.97 11.82
C SER A 100 2.86 -5.57 13.17
N LYS A 101 3.05 -6.89 13.33
CA LYS A 101 2.87 -7.61 14.61
C LYS A 101 4.12 -7.60 15.50
N GLN A 102 5.24 -7.18 14.97
CA GLN A 102 6.50 -6.97 15.70
C GLN A 102 7.04 -5.63 15.26
N SER A 103 7.48 -4.80 16.21
CA SER A 103 8.26 -3.61 15.94
C SER A 103 9.48 -4.02 15.10
N SER A 104 9.32 -4.01 13.79
CA SER A 104 10.44 -4.16 12.87
C SER A 104 11.35 -2.98 13.15
N ALA A 105 12.56 -3.26 13.58
CA ALA A 105 13.57 -2.25 13.81
C ALA A 105 13.61 -1.33 12.58
N GLU A 106 13.27 -0.05 12.75
CA GLU A 106 13.37 0.90 11.67
C GLU A 106 14.83 1.05 11.24
N LEU A 107 15.15 0.49 10.09
CA LEU A 107 16.53 0.43 9.58
C LEU A 107 16.95 1.72 8.88
N VAL A 108 15.99 2.51 8.40
CA VAL A 108 16.25 3.74 7.66
C VAL A 108 16.30 4.96 8.57
N GLU A 109 17.21 5.87 8.25
CA GLU A 109 17.33 7.19 8.86
C GLU A 109 17.05 8.26 7.81
N VAL A 110 16.69 9.46 8.26
CA VAL A 110 16.53 10.63 7.40
C VAL A 110 17.36 11.77 7.94
N LYS A 111 18.17 12.39 7.07
CA LYS A 111 18.97 13.58 7.41
C LYS A 111 18.62 14.75 6.48
N ALA A 112 18.76 15.94 7.00
CA ALA A 112 18.62 17.17 6.25
C ALA A 112 19.88 17.41 5.38
N SER A 113 19.72 17.49 4.05
CA SER A 113 20.83 17.79 3.12
C SER A 113 21.04 19.29 2.91
N SER A 114 20.04 20.09 3.27
CA SER A 114 20.08 21.56 3.35
C SER A 114 19.44 22.04 4.68
N GLU A 115 19.18 23.31 4.84
CA GLU A 115 18.21 23.77 5.84
C GLU A 115 16.82 23.26 5.43
N VAL A 116 16.12 22.64 6.39
CA VAL A 116 14.81 22.03 6.17
C VAL A 116 13.78 22.64 7.09
N ARG A 117 12.64 23.00 6.53
CA ARG A 117 11.42 23.30 7.24
C ARG A 117 10.38 22.23 6.88
N ALA A 118 9.84 21.54 7.87
CA ALA A 118 8.88 20.46 7.66
C ALA A 118 7.66 20.61 8.57
N LEU A 119 6.49 20.22 8.08
CA LEU A 119 5.26 20.12 8.86
C LEU A 119 5.13 18.70 9.39
N PHE A 120 5.22 18.54 10.71
CA PHE A 120 4.91 17.28 11.36
C PHE A 120 3.40 17.10 11.42
N ILE A 121 2.92 16.02 10.83
CA ILE A 121 1.52 15.63 10.73
C ILE A 121 1.32 14.38 11.61
N PRO A 122 0.74 14.51 12.82
CA PRO A 122 0.49 13.38 13.69
C PRO A 122 -0.39 12.33 13.03
N PHE A 123 -0.22 11.05 13.37
CA PHE A 123 -1.10 9.97 12.88
C PHE A 123 -2.56 10.18 13.25
N GLU A 124 -2.86 10.98 14.26
CA GLU A 124 -4.24 11.37 14.56
C GLU A 124 -4.89 12.16 13.42
N VAL A 125 -4.16 13.06 12.76
CA VAL A 125 -4.63 13.79 11.57
C VAL A 125 -4.85 12.81 10.42
N VAL A 126 -3.91 11.89 10.20
CA VAL A 126 -4.04 10.82 9.19
C VAL A 126 -5.31 10.00 9.46
N ARG A 127 -5.57 9.63 10.72
CA ARG A 127 -6.75 8.86 11.11
C ARG A 127 -8.07 9.61 10.86
N LYS A 128 -8.11 10.91 11.15
CA LYS A 128 -9.29 11.75 10.90
C LYS A 128 -9.62 11.90 9.41
N ARG A 129 -8.62 11.71 8.56
CA ARG A 129 -8.76 11.83 7.10
C ARG A 129 -8.72 10.49 6.37
N TRP A 130 -8.64 9.38 7.13
CA TRP A 130 -8.43 8.04 6.54
C TRP A 130 -9.57 7.61 5.60
N ASP A 131 -10.82 7.93 5.96
CA ASP A 131 -12.00 7.54 5.16
C ASP A 131 -12.22 8.43 3.93
N ASP A 132 -11.41 9.48 3.76
CA ASP A 132 -11.45 10.32 2.56
C ASP A 132 -10.74 9.61 1.40
N PRO A 133 -11.46 9.32 0.30
CA PRO A 133 -10.90 8.61 -0.84
C PRO A 133 -9.64 9.27 -1.42
N ALA A 134 -9.58 10.61 -1.46
CA ALA A 134 -8.43 11.33 -2.02
C ALA A 134 -7.18 11.17 -1.16
N VAL A 135 -7.33 11.14 0.18
CA VAL A 135 -6.23 10.88 1.13
C VAL A 135 -5.77 9.44 1.04
N HIS A 136 -6.72 8.51 1.02
CA HIS A 136 -6.44 7.09 0.91
C HIS A 136 -5.69 6.76 -0.40
N ASP A 137 -6.20 7.24 -1.54
CA ASP A 137 -5.58 7.03 -2.86
C ASP A 137 -4.19 7.67 -2.93
N TYR A 138 -4.01 8.86 -2.36
CA TYR A 138 -2.72 9.51 -2.28
C TYR A 138 -1.71 8.67 -1.50
N LEU A 139 -2.05 8.22 -0.29
CA LEU A 139 -1.17 7.40 0.54
C LEU A 139 -0.80 6.07 -0.13
N LEU A 140 -1.78 5.40 -0.74
CA LEU A 140 -1.53 4.17 -1.50
C LEU A 140 -0.62 4.41 -2.70
N THR A 141 -0.83 5.51 -3.43
CA THR A 141 0.03 5.90 -4.56
C THR A 141 1.46 6.13 -4.09
N GLN A 142 1.66 6.85 -2.98
CA GLN A 142 2.98 7.11 -2.43
C GLN A 142 3.71 5.82 -2.02
N VAL A 143 3.00 4.87 -1.41
CA VAL A 143 3.56 3.55 -1.08
C VAL A 143 3.89 2.76 -2.34
N ALA A 144 3.00 2.73 -3.33
CA ALA A 144 3.21 1.99 -4.57
C ALA A 144 4.40 2.52 -5.39
N VAL A 145 4.57 3.84 -5.48
CA VAL A 145 5.72 4.47 -6.17
C VAL A 145 7.02 4.05 -5.48
N ARG A 146 7.12 4.18 -4.15
CA ARG A 146 8.33 3.80 -3.40
C ARG A 146 8.65 2.31 -3.51
N LEU A 147 7.64 1.46 -3.46
CA LEU A 147 7.82 0.02 -3.69
C LEU A 147 8.39 -0.24 -5.09
N LYS A 148 7.83 0.40 -6.12
CA LYS A 148 8.34 0.27 -7.49
C LYS A 148 9.81 0.67 -7.59
N ASP A 149 10.19 1.80 -6.98
CA ASP A 149 11.56 2.31 -7.03
C ASP A 149 12.54 1.36 -6.31
N VAL A 150 12.14 0.85 -5.12
CA VAL A 150 12.93 -0.14 -4.38
C VAL A 150 13.11 -1.42 -5.21
N TYR A 151 12.03 -1.94 -5.82
CA TYR A 151 12.12 -3.15 -6.63
C TYR A 151 12.90 -2.95 -7.93
N THR A 152 12.79 -1.77 -8.56
CA THR A 152 13.59 -1.43 -9.74
C THR A 152 15.08 -1.40 -9.39
N SER A 153 15.44 -0.74 -8.28
CA SER A 153 16.82 -0.68 -7.79
C SER A 153 17.36 -2.08 -7.42
N LEU A 154 16.57 -2.90 -6.75
CA LEU A 154 16.94 -4.29 -6.46
C LEU A 154 17.11 -5.11 -7.74
N ALA A 155 16.23 -4.96 -8.72
CA ALA A 155 16.33 -5.67 -10.01
C ALA A 155 17.59 -5.26 -10.79
N GLU A 156 17.96 -3.98 -10.74
CA GLU A 156 19.21 -3.49 -11.35
C GLU A 156 20.44 -4.06 -10.61
N GLN A 157 20.44 -4.09 -9.29
CA GLN A 157 21.52 -4.70 -8.51
C GLN A 157 21.65 -6.20 -8.79
N VAL A 158 20.53 -6.92 -8.90
CA VAL A 158 20.53 -8.34 -9.28
C VAL A 158 21.04 -8.55 -10.70
N LYS A 159 20.65 -7.69 -11.65
CA LYS A 159 21.15 -7.75 -13.02
C LYS A 159 22.67 -7.53 -13.10
N LEU A 160 23.19 -6.60 -12.31
CA LEU A 160 24.63 -6.39 -12.15
C LEU A 160 25.32 -7.58 -11.48
N ALA A 161 24.67 -8.22 -10.49
CA ALA A 161 25.20 -9.42 -9.84
C ALA A 161 25.19 -10.66 -10.75
N THR A 162 24.18 -10.81 -11.65
CA THR A 162 24.12 -11.91 -12.63
C THR A 162 25.23 -11.79 -13.68
N ASP A 163 25.63 -10.59 -14.04
CA ASP A 163 26.80 -10.38 -14.92
C ASP A 163 28.13 -10.79 -14.24
N TYR A 164 28.13 -10.93 -12.90
CA TYR A 164 29.26 -11.39 -12.08
C TYR A 164 29.10 -12.78 -11.44
N GLY A 165 28.04 -13.52 -11.75
CA GLY A 165 27.93 -14.96 -11.47
C GLY A 165 27.37 -15.37 -10.09
N GLU A 166 26.63 -14.52 -9.38
CA GLU A 166 25.95 -14.87 -8.13
C GLU A 166 24.41 -14.73 -8.19
N ASN A 167 23.80 -15.86 -8.21
CA ASN A 167 22.45 -16.33 -7.80
C ASN A 167 21.15 -15.49 -7.97
N ASP A 168 20.27 -16.13 -8.72
CA ASP A 168 18.81 -16.01 -8.95
C ASP A 168 17.87 -15.76 -7.75
N ALA A 169 18.32 -15.38 -6.58
CA ALA A 169 17.53 -15.42 -5.34
C ALA A 169 16.49 -14.29 -5.16
N PHE A 170 16.41 -13.31 -6.06
CA PHE A 170 15.61 -12.09 -5.80
C PHE A 170 14.50 -11.77 -6.80
N MET A 171 14.28 -12.61 -7.81
CA MET A 171 13.16 -12.38 -8.73
C MET A 171 11.95 -13.24 -8.40
N ILE A 172 11.37 -13.04 -7.23
CA ILE A 172 10.12 -13.71 -6.83
C ILE A 172 9.02 -13.35 -7.83
N ARG A 173 8.45 -14.37 -8.46
CA ARG A 173 7.31 -14.23 -9.35
C ARG A 173 6.01 -14.58 -8.63
N VAL A 174 4.91 -14.14 -9.18
CA VAL A 174 3.58 -14.48 -8.67
C VAL A 174 3.42 -15.99 -8.52
N GLN A 175 3.94 -16.79 -9.45
CA GLN A 175 3.90 -18.24 -9.38
C GLN A 175 4.58 -18.86 -8.15
N ASP A 176 5.54 -18.15 -7.55
CA ASP A 176 6.34 -18.64 -6.41
C ASP A 176 5.63 -18.41 -5.07
N VAL A 177 4.63 -17.50 -5.06
CA VAL A 177 3.88 -17.11 -3.86
C VAL A 177 2.39 -17.37 -3.95
N MET A 178 1.85 -17.61 -5.14
CA MET A 178 0.42 -17.86 -5.35
C MET A 178 -0.01 -19.21 -4.80
N SER A 179 -1.30 -19.35 -4.49
CA SER A 179 -1.96 -20.64 -4.35
C SER A 179 -2.37 -21.17 -5.74
N SER A 180 -1.80 -22.27 -6.18
CA SER A 180 -2.13 -22.90 -7.46
C SER A 180 -3.50 -23.59 -7.46
N GLU A 181 -4.02 -23.93 -6.26
CA GLU A 181 -5.34 -24.55 -6.09
C GLU A 181 -6.41 -23.50 -5.79
N ALA A 182 -6.69 -22.59 -6.73
CA ALA A 182 -7.79 -21.65 -6.57
C ALA A 182 -9.13 -22.38 -6.53
N ALA A 183 -9.89 -22.14 -5.45
CA ALA A 183 -11.26 -22.67 -5.37
C ALA A 183 -12.16 -21.96 -6.37
N ALA A 184 -12.92 -22.72 -7.14
CA ALA A 184 -13.82 -22.17 -8.15
C ALA A 184 -15.20 -22.84 -8.08
N VAL A 185 -16.21 -22.05 -8.45
CA VAL A 185 -17.60 -22.52 -8.66
C VAL A 185 -18.05 -22.20 -10.08
N SER A 186 -19.04 -22.90 -10.57
CA SER A 186 -19.72 -22.57 -11.82
C SER A 186 -20.53 -21.27 -11.68
N PRO A 187 -20.72 -20.47 -12.74
CA PRO A 187 -21.63 -19.32 -12.71
C PRO A 187 -23.06 -19.68 -12.30
N ALA A 188 -23.51 -20.91 -12.57
CA ALA A 188 -24.82 -21.44 -12.21
C ALA A 188 -24.90 -22.08 -10.82
N ALA A 189 -23.76 -22.25 -10.13
CA ALA A 189 -23.74 -22.70 -8.73
C ALA A 189 -24.45 -21.66 -7.85
N THR A 190 -25.04 -22.11 -6.74
CA THR A 190 -25.74 -21.19 -5.85
C THR A 190 -24.78 -20.35 -4.99
N ILE A 191 -25.25 -19.20 -4.52
CA ILE A 191 -24.53 -18.38 -3.53
C ILE A 191 -24.18 -19.22 -2.30
N GLN A 192 -25.12 -20.08 -1.86
CA GLN A 192 -24.92 -20.97 -0.71
C GLN A 192 -23.78 -21.98 -0.96
N GLU A 193 -23.65 -22.52 -2.16
CA GLU A 193 -22.55 -23.44 -2.51
C GLU A 193 -21.21 -22.72 -2.49
N ALA A 194 -21.14 -21.48 -2.99
CA ALA A 194 -19.95 -20.64 -2.93
C ALA A 194 -19.54 -20.38 -1.46
N ALA A 195 -20.48 -19.97 -0.61
CA ALA A 195 -20.25 -19.73 0.82
C ALA A 195 -19.78 -20.99 1.57
N ARG A 196 -20.42 -22.15 1.29
CA ARG A 196 -20.00 -23.44 1.88
C ARG A 196 -18.59 -23.84 1.47
N LEU A 197 -18.20 -23.58 0.21
CA LEU A 197 -16.88 -23.86 -0.29
C LEU A 197 -15.83 -22.99 0.42
N MET A 198 -16.11 -21.69 0.64
CA MET A 198 -15.25 -20.78 1.41
C MET A 198 -15.04 -21.31 2.83
N LEU A 199 -16.12 -21.63 3.54
CA LEU A 199 -16.05 -22.16 4.91
C LEU A 199 -15.30 -23.49 4.98
N LYS A 200 -15.57 -24.43 4.07
CA LYS A 200 -14.92 -25.74 4.04
C LYS A 200 -13.43 -25.64 3.81
N ARG A 201 -12.98 -24.72 2.93
CA ARG A 201 -11.57 -24.52 2.60
C ARG A 201 -10.89 -23.46 3.46
N LYS A 202 -11.62 -22.77 4.35
CA LYS A 202 -11.14 -21.65 5.18
C LYS A 202 -10.50 -20.54 4.35
N ILE A 203 -11.17 -20.15 3.28
CA ILE A 203 -10.75 -19.09 2.35
C ILE A 203 -11.82 -18.01 2.28
N SER A 204 -11.42 -16.77 1.99
CA SER A 204 -12.28 -15.58 1.96
C SER A 204 -12.76 -15.21 0.55
N SER A 205 -12.45 -16.03 -0.46
CA SER A 205 -12.93 -15.82 -1.83
C SER A 205 -13.00 -17.12 -2.63
N VAL A 206 -13.86 -17.14 -3.65
CA VAL A 206 -13.91 -18.20 -4.66
C VAL A 206 -13.98 -17.58 -6.05
N LEU A 207 -13.34 -18.19 -7.01
CA LEU A 207 -13.45 -17.79 -8.41
C LEU A 207 -14.77 -18.30 -9.00
N VAL A 208 -15.33 -17.53 -9.91
CA VAL A 208 -16.44 -17.99 -10.74
C VAL A 208 -15.87 -18.28 -12.13
N ALA A 209 -15.85 -19.54 -12.50
CA ALA A 209 -15.20 -19.97 -13.75
C ALA A 209 -16.03 -21.02 -14.48
N GLU A 210 -15.94 -21.01 -15.80
CA GLU A 210 -16.53 -22.03 -16.66
C GLU A 210 -15.46 -22.57 -17.61
N LYS A 211 -15.24 -23.89 -17.59
CA LYS A 211 -14.22 -24.56 -18.42
C LYS A 211 -12.83 -23.87 -18.32
N ASN A 212 -12.45 -23.50 -17.11
CA ASN A 212 -11.21 -22.78 -16.80
C ASN A 212 -11.14 -21.31 -17.30
N SER A 213 -12.25 -20.78 -17.86
CA SER A 213 -12.39 -19.36 -18.22
C SER A 213 -12.93 -18.59 -17.03
N LEU A 214 -12.17 -17.64 -16.53
CA LEU A 214 -12.59 -16.76 -15.44
C LEU A 214 -13.76 -15.87 -15.88
N LYS A 215 -14.83 -15.87 -15.09
CA LYS A 215 -16.03 -15.03 -15.30
C LYS A 215 -16.12 -13.94 -14.22
N GLY A 216 -15.71 -14.27 -12.99
CA GLY A 216 -15.79 -13.37 -11.86
C GLY A 216 -15.07 -13.89 -10.63
N ILE A 217 -15.20 -13.15 -9.55
CA ILE A 217 -14.78 -13.53 -8.21
C ILE A 217 -15.89 -13.19 -7.22
N ILE A 218 -16.04 -14.00 -6.18
CA ILE A 218 -16.93 -13.74 -5.05
C ILE A 218 -16.08 -13.77 -3.80
N THR A 219 -16.20 -12.74 -2.98
CA THR A 219 -15.55 -12.61 -1.66
C THR A 219 -16.59 -12.71 -0.54
N GLU A 220 -16.12 -12.85 0.70
CA GLU A 220 -17.00 -12.76 1.88
C GLU A 220 -17.79 -11.44 1.91
N ARG A 221 -17.18 -10.35 1.43
CA ARG A 221 -17.82 -9.04 1.34
C ARG A 221 -19.02 -9.06 0.37
N ASP A 222 -18.85 -9.66 -0.80
CA ASP A 222 -19.93 -9.76 -1.80
C ASP A 222 -21.12 -10.57 -1.26
N ILE A 223 -20.86 -11.60 -0.43
CA ILE A 223 -21.91 -12.36 0.24
C ILE A 223 -22.61 -11.51 1.30
N VAL A 224 -21.86 -10.75 2.10
CA VAL A 224 -22.46 -9.86 3.12
C VAL A 224 -23.28 -8.76 2.44
N GLU A 225 -22.77 -8.13 1.42
CA GLU A 225 -23.47 -7.06 0.68
C GLU A 225 -24.69 -7.65 -0.06
N GLY A 226 -24.52 -8.66 -0.89
CA GLY A 226 -25.60 -9.19 -1.72
C GLY A 226 -26.70 -9.90 -0.89
N VAL A 227 -26.33 -10.71 0.08
CA VAL A 227 -27.31 -11.50 0.83
C VAL A 227 -27.83 -10.77 2.05
N ALA A 228 -26.94 -10.26 2.93
CA ALA A 228 -27.37 -9.68 4.20
C ALA A 228 -27.89 -8.24 4.06
N ALA A 229 -27.32 -7.43 3.16
CA ALA A 229 -27.74 -6.05 2.97
C ALA A 229 -28.81 -5.88 1.88
N GLU A 230 -28.67 -6.58 0.76
CA GLU A 230 -29.57 -6.43 -0.39
C GLU A 230 -30.66 -7.51 -0.46
N GLY A 231 -30.56 -8.57 0.35
CA GLY A 231 -31.59 -9.61 0.49
C GLY A 231 -31.63 -10.60 -0.67
N ALA A 232 -30.50 -10.80 -1.38
CA ALA A 232 -30.45 -11.80 -2.44
C ALA A 232 -30.74 -13.21 -1.90
N ASP A 233 -31.50 -14.00 -2.67
CA ASP A 233 -31.79 -15.39 -2.32
C ASP A 233 -30.51 -16.23 -2.40
N ILE A 234 -30.17 -16.92 -1.32
CA ILE A 234 -29.00 -17.80 -1.24
C ILE A 234 -29.01 -18.93 -2.25
N THR A 235 -30.18 -19.27 -2.80
CA THR A 235 -30.35 -20.25 -3.87
C THR A 235 -30.17 -19.67 -5.27
N ALA A 236 -30.04 -18.34 -5.39
CA ALA A 236 -29.75 -17.67 -6.65
C ALA A 236 -28.36 -18.06 -7.19
N PRO A 237 -28.14 -17.97 -8.51
CA PRO A 237 -26.83 -18.25 -9.11
C PRO A 237 -25.73 -17.35 -8.56
N ALA A 238 -24.54 -17.88 -8.32
CA ALA A 238 -23.36 -17.16 -7.86
C ALA A 238 -22.99 -15.98 -8.79
N SER A 239 -23.32 -16.07 -10.07
CA SER A 239 -23.13 -14.99 -11.04
C SER A 239 -23.91 -13.71 -10.74
N THR A 240 -24.92 -13.76 -9.86
CA THR A 240 -25.75 -12.58 -9.51
C THR A 240 -25.06 -11.63 -8.54
N ILE A 241 -24.12 -12.12 -7.72
CA ILE A 241 -23.40 -11.32 -6.73
C ILE A 241 -21.90 -11.21 -7.02
N MET A 242 -21.38 -11.89 -8.06
CA MET A 242 -19.97 -11.87 -8.37
C MET A 242 -19.51 -10.50 -8.86
N THR A 243 -18.28 -10.12 -8.55
CA THR A 243 -17.56 -9.09 -9.30
C THR A 243 -17.15 -9.67 -10.65
N ALA A 244 -17.80 -9.22 -11.71
CA ALA A 244 -17.53 -9.68 -13.08
C ALA A 244 -16.24 -9.03 -13.63
N GLY A 245 -15.45 -9.79 -14.44
CA GLY A 245 -14.23 -9.29 -15.06
C GLY A 245 -13.22 -8.75 -14.04
N PRO A 246 -12.87 -9.51 -13.01
CA PRO A 246 -11.98 -9.03 -11.94
C PRO A 246 -10.61 -8.66 -12.50
N VAL A 247 -9.89 -7.77 -11.79
CA VAL A 247 -8.48 -7.51 -12.06
C VAL A 247 -7.71 -8.81 -11.91
N THR A 248 -6.82 -9.09 -12.86
CA THR A 248 -6.00 -10.30 -12.87
C THR A 248 -4.52 -9.97 -13.01
N VAL A 249 -3.66 -10.92 -12.68
CA VAL A 249 -2.21 -10.82 -12.89
C VAL A 249 -1.70 -12.03 -13.64
N SER A 250 -0.63 -11.88 -14.43
CA SER A 250 0.05 -13.00 -15.08
C SER A 250 0.77 -13.87 -14.06
N ARG A 251 0.77 -15.18 -14.25
CA ARG A 251 1.58 -16.12 -13.48
C ARG A 251 3.07 -15.77 -13.49
N SER A 252 3.56 -15.28 -14.63
CA SER A 252 4.95 -14.87 -14.80
C SER A 252 5.28 -13.45 -14.34
N ALA A 253 4.28 -12.68 -13.92
CA ALA A 253 4.48 -11.34 -13.39
C ALA A 253 5.33 -11.39 -12.12
N TYR A 254 6.01 -10.28 -11.84
CA TYR A 254 6.77 -10.17 -10.61
C TYR A 254 5.86 -9.93 -9.40
N TYR A 255 6.29 -10.37 -8.25
CA TYR A 255 5.66 -10.18 -6.95
C TYR A 255 5.19 -8.72 -6.73
N TYR A 256 6.04 -7.73 -7.00
CA TYR A 256 5.72 -6.31 -6.80
C TYR A 256 4.59 -5.81 -7.71
N GLU A 257 4.43 -6.39 -8.91
CA GLU A 257 3.33 -6.03 -9.80
C GLU A 257 1.99 -6.44 -9.19
N ALA A 258 1.92 -7.65 -8.63
CA ALA A 258 0.73 -8.12 -7.93
C ALA A 258 0.42 -7.27 -6.68
N LEU A 259 1.46 -6.96 -5.89
CA LEU A 259 1.31 -6.12 -4.70
C LEU A 259 0.82 -4.70 -5.08
N SER A 260 1.40 -4.10 -6.11
CA SER A 260 0.98 -2.79 -6.61
C SER A 260 -0.47 -2.80 -7.09
N LEU A 261 -0.91 -3.85 -7.83
CA LEU A 261 -2.29 -3.99 -8.27
C LEU A 261 -3.27 -4.11 -7.10
N ILE A 262 -2.93 -4.91 -6.09
CA ILE A 262 -3.74 -5.10 -4.88
C ILE A 262 -3.91 -3.78 -4.14
N LEU A 263 -2.81 -3.07 -3.91
CA LEU A 263 -2.82 -1.79 -3.18
C LEU A 263 -3.53 -0.70 -3.98
N PHE A 264 -3.18 -0.54 -5.26
CA PHE A 264 -3.75 0.51 -6.12
C PHE A 264 -5.25 0.34 -6.38
N LYS A 265 -5.72 -0.91 -6.48
CA LYS A 265 -7.14 -1.21 -6.72
C LYS A 265 -7.96 -1.40 -5.43
N GLY A 266 -7.33 -1.36 -4.26
CA GLY A 266 -7.99 -1.57 -2.97
C GLY A 266 -8.60 -2.96 -2.82
N ILE A 267 -8.06 -3.96 -3.52
CA ILE A 267 -8.53 -5.35 -3.50
C ILE A 267 -7.63 -6.22 -2.62
N LYS A 268 -8.15 -7.36 -2.16
CA LYS A 268 -7.37 -8.31 -1.33
C LYS A 268 -7.07 -9.63 -2.03
N HIS A 269 -7.71 -9.88 -3.14
CA HIS A 269 -7.65 -11.13 -3.88
C HIS A 269 -7.42 -10.85 -5.35
N LEU A 270 -6.43 -11.50 -5.94
CA LEU A 270 -6.02 -11.27 -7.32
C LEU A 270 -5.92 -12.62 -8.04
N PRO A 271 -6.87 -12.94 -8.94
CA PRO A 271 -6.80 -14.14 -9.75
C PRO A 271 -5.56 -14.14 -10.64
N VAL A 272 -4.86 -15.26 -10.68
CA VAL A 272 -3.64 -15.45 -11.48
C VAL A 272 -3.98 -16.20 -12.76
N MET A 273 -3.54 -15.66 -13.91
CA MET A 273 -3.83 -16.18 -15.23
C MET A 273 -2.57 -16.66 -15.95
N GLU A 274 -2.73 -17.74 -16.72
CA GLU A 274 -1.73 -18.23 -17.68
C GLU A 274 -2.46 -18.62 -18.96
N ASP A 275 -2.06 -18.09 -20.09
CA ASP A 275 -2.68 -18.35 -21.42
C ASP A 275 -4.22 -18.28 -21.40
N SER A 276 -4.77 -17.24 -20.80
CA SER A 276 -6.23 -17.01 -20.63
C SER A 276 -6.96 -18.05 -19.76
N LYS A 277 -6.22 -18.91 -19.03
CA LYS A 277 -6.76 -19.87 -18.07
C LYS A 277 -6.42 -19.44 -16.65
N VAL A 278 -7.26 -19.83 -15.70
CA VAL A 278 -6.98 -19.65 -14.28
C VAL A 278 -5.81 -20.56 -13.89
N ALA A 279 -4.72 -19.95 -13.44
CA ALA A 279 -3.53 -20.66 -12.92
C ALA A 279 -3.52 -20.74 -11.38
N GLY A 280 -4.21 -19.81 -10.71
CA GLY A 280 -4.24 -19.76 -9.26
C GLY A 280 -4.89 -18.49 -8.74
N ILE A 281 -4.58 -18.17 -7.49
CA ILE A 281 -4.97 -16.93 -6.83
C ILE A 281 -3.83 -16.47 -5.93
N VAL A 282 -3.61 -15.17 -5.85
CA VAL A 282 -2.71 -14.56 -4.87
C VAL A 282 -3.50 -13.55 -4.03
N THR A 283 -3.26 -13.53 -2.74
CA THR A 283 -3.91 -12.61 -1.79
C THR A 283 -2.90 -11.66 -1.20
N LEU A 284 -3.40 -10.55 -0.60
CA LEU A 284 -2.55 -9.63 0.15
C LEU A 284 -1.76 -10.37 1.25
N SER A 285 -2.38 -11.37 1.90
CA SER A 285 -1.72 -12.16 2.95
C SER A 285 -0.58 -13.03 2.41
N ASP A 286 -0.68 -13.52 1.18
CA ASP A 286 0.39 -14.30 0.55
C ASP A 286 1.58 -13.42 0.19
N LEU A 287 1.31 -12.17 -0.19
CA LEU A 287 2.32 -11.17 -0.52
C LEU A 287 2.98 -10.52 0.71
N LEU A 288 2.45 -10.69 1.91
CA LEU A 288 2.98 -10.10 3.14
C LEU A 288 3.66 -11.16 4.05
N ARG A 289 3.79 -12.40 3.59
CA ARG A 289 4.52 -13.48 4.29
C ARG A 289 5.98 -13.52 3.88
#